data_c4df7268460e2fedc2e3359fe4accfce
#
_entry.id   c4df7268460e2fedc2e3359fe4accfce
#
_cell.length_a   1.000
_cell.length_b   1.000
_cell.length_c   1.000
_cell.angle_alpha   90.00
_cell.angle_beta   90.00
_cell.angle_gamma   90.00
#
_symmetry.space_group_name_H-M   'P 1'
#
loop_
_entity.id
_entity.type
_entity.pdbx_description
1 polymer ?
#
loop_
_entity_poly.entity_id
_entity_poly.type
_entity_poly.pdbx_seq_one_letter_code
_entity_poly.pdbx_strand_id
1 'polypeptide(L)'
;YTPAYASELAFGAEGAEPEYIAALERLFELAEGQRAEGRHHNIPISVRYVAASPHYLAMSHGRKTAFFELPTLARVPGGWDLLRYYERRLLEEFPRGRAHWGQANFILGPDRIGRAYPEFGTWLASYMQYSPRGTFDNSFSERLGLRTLCKLIGAVNART
;
A
#
# COMPACT_ATOMS: atom_id res chain seq x y z
N TYR A 1 7.85 27.40 -1.41
CA TYR A 1 7.75 25.95 -1.18
C TYR A 1 6.35 25.62 -0.65
N THR A 2 5.60 24.79 -1.37
CA THR A 2 4.27 24.35 -0.96
C THR A 2 4.36 22.87 -0.56
N PRO A 3 4.23 22.54 0.73
CA PRO A 3 4.31 21.16 1.17
C PRO A 3 3.10 20.36 0.65
N ALA A 4 3.35 19.10 0.30
CA ALA A 4 2.34 18.15 -0.16
C ALA A 4 2.48 16.82 0.58
N TYR A 5 1.38 16.10 0.65
CA TYR A 5 1.33 14.68 1.03
C TYR A 5 1.05 13.85 -0.21
N ALA A 6 1.44 12.60 -0.21
CA ALA A 6 1.07 11.67 -1.26
C ALA A 6 0.76 10.28 -0.69
N SER A 7 -0.17 9.60 -1.32
CA SER A 7 -0.35 8.15 -1.26
C SER A 7 -0.06 7.58 -2.64
N GLU A 8 0.55 6.41 -2.71
CA GLU A 8 0.78 5.74 -3.98
C GLU A 8 0.31 4.30 -3.90
N LEU A 9 -0.46 3.89 -4.89
CA LEU A 9 -1.06 2.56 -4.99
C LEU A 9 -0.57 1.85 -6.25
N ALA A 10 -0.39 0.54 -6.17
CA ALA A 10 0.18 -0.26 -7.25
C ALA A 10 -0.73 -1.42 -7.62
N PHE A 11 -1.02 -1.56 -8.92
CA PHE A 11 -1.92 -2.57 -9.48
C PHE A 11 -1.23 -3.32 -10.62
N GLY A 12 -1.62 -4.58 -10.87
CA GLY A 12 -1.06 -5.40 -11.93
C GLY A 12 -1.27 -4.77 -13.32
N ALA A 13 -0.20 -4.77 -14.13
CA ALA A 13 -0.18 -4.19 -15.48
C ALA A 13 0.09 -5.26 -16.56
N GLU A 14 -0.34 -6.49 -16.32
CA GLU A 14 -0.16 -7.64 -17.22
C GLU A 14 -1.51 -8.29 -17.56
N GLY A 15 -1.53 -9.03 -18.67
CA GLY A 15 -2.71 -9.74 -19.15
C GLY A 15 -3.54 -8.93 -20.15
N ALA A 16 -4.56 -9.56 -20.71
CA ALA A 16 -5.47 -8.96 -21.70
C ALA A 16 -6.36 -7.87 -21.08
N GLU A 17 -6.72 -8.05 -19.82
CA GLU A 17 -7.48 -7.09 -19.00
C GLU A 17 -6.67 -6.76 -17.74
N PRO A 18 -5.71 -5.83 -17.82
CA PRO A 18 -4.85 -5.51 -16.69
C PRO A 18 -5.64 -4.87 -15.53
N GLU A 19 -5.40 -5.34 -14.30
CA GLU A 19 -6.06 -4.87 -13.09
C GLU A 19 -6.02 -3.33 -12.94
N TYR A 20 -4.91 -2.70 -13.38
CA TYR A 20 -4.75 -1.25 -13.25
C TYR A 20 -5.78 -0.45 -14.06
N ILE A 21 -6.30 -0.97 -15.17
CA ILE A 21 -7.31 -0.27 -15.97
C ILE A 21 -8.60 -0.13 -15.15
N ALA A 22 -9.12 -1.24 -14.64
CA ALA A 22 -10.32 -1.22 -13.80
C ALA A 22 -10.11 -0.38 -12.53
N ALA A 23 -8.92 -0.45 -11.92
CA ALA A 23 -8.59 0.37 -10.76
C ALA A 23 -8.55 1.87 -11.09
N LEU A 24 -8.08 2.25 -12.28
CA LEU A 24 -8.03 3.64 -12.74
C LEU A 24 -9.43 4.18 -13.04
N GLU A 25 -10.25 3.40 -13.74
CA GLU A 25 -11.66 3.73 -13.99
C GLU A 25 -12.41 3.93 -12.66
N ARG A 26 -12.20 3.00 -11.72
CA ARG A 26 -12.79 3.13 -10.39
C ARG A 26 -12.33 4.36 -9.63
N LEU A 27 -11.06 4.71 -9.73
CA LEU A 27 -10.52 5.93 -9.13
C LEU A 27 -11.23 7.18 -9.68
N PHE A 28 -11.48 7.24 -11.00
CA PHE A 28 -12.22 8.35 -11.60
C PHE A 28 -13.67 8.42 -11.12
N GLU A 29 -14.37 7.30 -11.03
CA GLU A 29 -15.73 7.24 -10.47
C GLU A 29 -15.77 7.77 -9.02
N LEU A 30 -14.81 7.32 -8.19
CA LEU A 30 -14.68 7.77 -6.82
C LEU A 30 -14.40 9.28 -6.75
N ALA A 31 -13.53 9.79 -7.63
CA ALA A 31 -13.21 11.21 -7.69
C ALA A 31 -14.42 12.06 -8.11
N GLU A 32 -15.21 11.61 -9.08
CA GLU A 32 -16.45 12.27 -9.48
C GLU A 32 -17.49 12.28 -8.34
N GLY A 33 -17.63 11.17 -7.60
CA GLY A 33 -18.49 11.11 -6.42
C GLY A 33 -18.04 12.12 -5.35
N GLN A 34 -16.73 12.21 -5.08
CA GLN A 34 -16.20 13.18 -4.12
C GLN A 34 -16.38 14.63 -4.60
N ARG A 35 -16.21 14.87 -5.91
CA ARG A 35 -16.44 16.19 -6.51
C ARG A 35 -17.90 16.64 -6.33
N ALA A 36 -18.86 15.75 -6.50
CA ALA A 36 -20.27 16.04 -6.28
C ALA A 36 -20.58 16.43 -4.82
N GLU A 37 -19.76 15.94 -3.86
CA GLU A 37 -19.84 16.32 -2.45
C GLU A 37 -18.97 17.54 -2.08
N GLY A 38 -18.42 18.24 -3.06
CA GLY A 38 -17.59 19.43 -2.87
C GLY A 38 -16.14 19.13 -2.44
N ARG A 39 -15.70 17.88 -2.51
CA ARG A 39 -14.31 17.48 -2.21
C ARG A 39 -13.54 17.26 -3.52
N HIS A 40 -12.50 18.01 -3.71
CA HIS A 40 -11.74 18.02 -4.95
C HIS A 40 -10.32 17.51 -4.75
N HIS A 41 -9.88 16.64 -5.65
CA HIS A 41 -8.45 16.37 -5.82
C HIS A 41 -7.78 17.64 -6.37
N ASN A 42 -6.65 18.04 -5.81
CA ASN A 42 -6.09 19.39 -6.02
C ASN A 42 -4.70 19.41 -6.67
N ILE A 43 -4.15 18.23 -6.99
CA ILE A 43 -2.90 18.03 -7.75
C ILE A 43 -3.15 16.92 -8.78
N PRO A 44 -2.60 16.99 -10.00
CA PRO A 44 -2.74 15.93 -10.98
C PRO A 44 -2.28 14.58 -10.46
N ILE A 45 -3.06 13.53 -10.73
CA ILE A 45 -2.69 12.14 -10.48
C ILE A 45 -1.68 11.73 -11.53
N SER A 46 -0.60 11.06 -11.15
CA SER A 46 0.35 10.48 -12.07
C SER A 46 0.25 8.95 -12.10
N VAL A 47 0.48 8.39 -13.29
CA VAL A 47 0.57 6.93 -13.49
C VAL A 47 1.93 6.62 -14.08
N ARG A 48 2.65 5.69 -13.47
CA ARG A 48 3.94 5.21 -13.96
C ARG A 48 3.97 3.69 -14.01
N TYR A 49 4.74 3.14 -14.95
CA TYR A 49 4.87 1.72 -15.15
C TYR A 49 6.24 1.24 -14.69
N VAL A 50 6.27 0.13 -13.96
CA VAL A 50 7.47 -0.45 -13.37
C VAL A 50 7.55 -1.93 -13.73
N ALA A 51 8.74 -2.38 -14.13
CA ALA A 51 9.00 -3.78 -14.39
C ALA A 51 8.86 -4.63 -13.12
N ALA A 52 8.64 -5.95 -13.30
CA ALA A 52 8.60 -6.89 -12.20
C ALA A 52 9.93 -6.88 -11.40
N SER A 53 9.82 -6.94 -10.09
CA SER A 53 10.95 -7.01 -9.16
C SER A 53 11.01 -8.38 -8.47
N PRO A 54 12.19 -8.96 -8.23
CA PRO A 54 12.34 -10.17 -7.44
C PRO A 54 12.29 -9.92 -5.92
N HIS A 55 12.34 -8.66 -5.47
CA HIS A 55 12.40 -8.33 -4.04
C HIS A 55 11.04 -8.52 -3.36
N TYR A 56 10.99 -9.26 -2.27
CA TYR A 56 9.77 -9.76 -1.62
C TYR A 56 8.71 -8.72 -1.28
N LEU A 57 9.12 -7.55 -0.79
CA LEU A 57 8.20 -6.47 -0.45
C LEU A 57 8.19 -5.31 -1.46
N ALA A 58 8.81 -5.47 -2.62
CA ALA A 58 8.65 -4.48 -3.68
C ALA A 58 7.18 -4.42 -4.12
N MET A 59 6.64 -3.24 -4.33
CA MET A 59 5.27 -3.08 -4.82
C MET A 59 5.07 -3.73 -6.19
N SER A 60 6.14 -3.88 -6.99
CA SER A 60 6.18 -4.60 -8.26
C SER A 60 6.67 -6.05 -8.13
N HIS A 61 6.71 -6.64 -6.90
CA HIS A 61 7.16 -8.03 -6.72
C HIS A 61 6.36 -8.99 -7.61
N GLY A 62 7.10 -9.73 -8.47
CA GLY A 62 6.57 -10.82 -9.28
C GLY A 62 5.66 -10.40 -10.45
N ARG A 63 5.44 -9.11 -10.72
CA ARG A 63 4.57 -8.64 -11.81
C ARG A 63 4.95 -7.25 -12.31
N LYS A 64 4.74 -6.97 -13.59
CA LYS A 64 4.70 -5.58 -14.09
C LYS A 64 3.55 -4.85 -13.41
N THR A 65 3.77 -3.59 -13.07
CA THR A 65 2.88 -2.87 -12.18
C THR A 65 2.69 -1.43 -12.64
N ALA A 66 1.47 -0.94 -12.61
CA ALA A 66 1.15 0.48 -12.73
C ALA A 66 1.02 1.09 -11.31
N PHE A 67 1.69 2.20 -11.09
CA PHE A 67 1.67 2.96 -9.85
C PHE A 67 0.85 4.22 -10.04
N PHE A 68 -0.12 4.45 -9.17
CA PHE A 68 -0.96 5.65 -9.13
C PHE A 68 -0.51 6.52 -7.98
N GLU A 69 0.15 7.61 -8.27
CA GLU A 69 0.51 8.60 -7.27
C GLU A 69 -0.63 9.61 -7.10
N LEU A 70 -1.10 9.73 -5.88
CA LEU A 70 -2.23 10.56 -5.44
C LEU A 70 -1.70 11.65 -4.51
N PRO A 71 -1.20 12.77 -5.04
CA PRO A 71 -0.71 13.85 -4.20
C PRO A 71 -1.85 14.79 -3.77
N THR A 72 -1.67 15.46 -2.61
CA THR A 72 -2.53 16.55 -2.15
C THR A 72 -1.71 17.64 -1.47
N LEU A 73 -2.10 18.90 -1.62
CA LEU A 73 -1.47 19.99 -0.90
C LEU A 73 -1.76 19.87 0.60
N ALA A 74 -0.72 19.98 1.42
CA ALA A 74 -0.81 19.77 2.87
C ALA A 74 -1.74 20.75 3.60
N ARG A 75 -1.97 21.94 3.02
CA ARG A 75 -2.81 22.99 3.62
C ARG A 75 -4.25 23.00 3.09
N VAL A 76 -4.61 22.06 2.20
CA VAL A 76 -5.98 21.96 1.70
C VAL A 76 -6.82 21.14 2.68
N PRO A 77 -7.89 21.72 3.24
CA PRO A 77 -8.78 20.99 4.13
C PRO A 77 -9.36 19.73 3.44
N GLY A 78 -9.39 18.61 4.17
CA GLY A 78 -9.94 17.35 3.65
C GLY A 78 -9.04 16.58 2.69
N GLY A 79 -7.89 17.13 2.27
CA GLY A 79 -6.98 16.45 1.34
C GLY A 79 -6.47 15.10 1.90
N TRP A 80 -6.12 15.06 3.18
CA TRP A 80 -5.70 13.84 3.86
C TRP A 80 -6.80 12.77 3.93
N ASP A 81 -8.03 13.20 4.22
CA ASP A 81 -9.18 12.29 4.28
C ASP A 81 -9.56 11.76 2.90
N LEU A 82 -9.37 12.55 1.86
CA LEU A 82 -9.58 12.14 0.46
C LEU A 82 -8.57 11.06 0.05
N LEU A 83 -7.28 11.19 0.39
CA LEU A 83 -6.27 10.15 0.14
C LEU A 83 -6.63 8.85 0.86
N ARG A 84 -7.03 8.93 2.14
CA ARG A 84 -7.48 7.78 2.92
C ARG A 84 -8.72 7.11 2.30
N TYR A 85 -9.64 7.90 1.80
CA TYR A 85 -10.85 7.39 1.13
C TYR A 85 -10.50 6.60 -0.12
N TYR A 86 -9.65 7.15 -1.02
CA TYR A 86 -9.23 6.45 -2.23
C TYR A 86 -8.45 5.17 -1.92
N GLU A 87 -7.47 5.23 -1.01
CA GLU A 87 -6.72 4.04 -0.62
C GLU A 87 -7.63 2.94 -0.12
N ARG A 88 -8.55 3.26 0.80
CA ARG A 88 -9.48 2.29 1.36
C ARG A 88 -10.34 1.66 0.27
N ARG A 89 -11.03 2.47 -0.52
CA ARG A 89 -11.95 1.98 -1.54
C ARG A 89 -11.25 1.14 -2.59
N LEU A 90 -10.14 1.59 -3.12
CA LEU A 90 -9.42 0.87 -4.15
C LEU A 90 -8.81 -0.43 -3.63
N LEU A 91 -8.21 -0.44 -2.44
CA LEU A 91 -7.60 -1.65 -1.91
C LEU A 91 -8.63 -2.64 -1.33
N GLU A 92 -9.84 -2.23 -0.98
CA GLU A 92 -10.96 -3.13 -0.66
C GLU A 92 -11.49 -3.84 -1.91
N GLU A 93 -11.66 -3.11 -3.01
CA GLU A 93 -12.17 -3.63 -4.29
C GLU A 93 -11.09 -4.41 -5.07
N PHE A 94 -9.82 -4.03 -4.92
CA PHE A 94 -8.65 -4.68 -5.55
C PHE A 94 -7.69 -5.23 -4.49
N PRO A 95 -7.97 -6.40 -3.89
CA PRO A 95 -7.24 -6.91 -2.73
C PRO A 95 -5.77 -7.27 -3.02
N ARG A 96 -5.39 -7.41 -4.29
CA ARG A 96 -3.98 -7.57 -4.72
C ARG A 96 -3.26 -6.24 -4.93
N GLY A 97 -3.95 -5.13 -4.81
CA GLY A 97 -3.37 -3.78 -4.81
C GLY A 97 -2.42 -3.60 -3.64
N ARG A 98 -1.36 -2.82 -3.84
CA ARG A 98 -0.29 -2.58 -2.88
C ARG A 98 -0.13 -1.10 -2.61
N ALA A 99 -0.04 -0.70 -1.34
CA ALA A 99 0.24 0.67 -0.96
C ALA A 99 1.75 0.90 -0.79
N HIS A 100 2.21 2.12 -1.05
CA HIS A 100 3.61 2.50 -0.91
C HIS A 100 4.05 2.51 0.55
N TRP A 101 5.20 1.86 0.83
CA TRP A 101 5.73 1.71 2.18
C TRP A 101 6.16 3.03 2.84
N GLY A 102 6.71 3.96 2.07
CA GLY A 102 7.29 5.22 2.56
C GLY A 102 6.43 6.46 2.34
N GLN A 103 5.21 6.31 1.78
CA GLN A 103 4.24 7.39 1.64
C GLN A 103 3.07 7.21 2.60
N ALA A 104 2.06 8.07 2.51
CA ALA A 104 0.83 7.90 3.28
C ALA A 104 0.19 6.54 2.94
N ASN A 105 0.03 5.70 3.94
CA ASN A 105 -0.66 4.42 3.84
C ASN A 105 -1.49 4.23 5.11
N PHE A 106 -2.79 4.10 4.95
CA PHE A 106 -3.74 4.19 6.06
C PHE A 106 -4.25 2.83 6.52
N ILE A 107 -4.28 1.84 5.61
CA ILE A 107 -4.91 0.54 5.85
C ILE A 107 -3.93 -0.63 5.76
N LEU A 108 -2.64 -0.35 5.65
CA LEU A 108 -1.62 -1.41 5.74
C LEU A 108 -1.62 -2.02 7.14
N GLY A 109 -1.74 -3.33 7.16
CA GLY A 109 -1.66 -4.15 8.36
C GLY A 109 -1.31 -5.60 7.98
N PRO A 110 -1.09 -6.49 8.96
CA PRO A 110 -0.59 -7.85 8.73
C PRO A 110 -1.40 -8.64 7.70
N ASP A 111 -2.72 -8.63 7.84
CA ASP A 111 -3.63 -9.39 6.96
C ASP A 111 -3.58 -8.90 5.52
N ARG A 112 -3.50 -7.59 5.32
CA ARG A 112 -3.41 -7.01 3.99
C ARG A 112 -2.05 -7.28 3.35
N ILE A 113 -0.99 -7.14 4.11
CA ILE A 113 0.37 -7.44 3.64
C ILE A 113 0.46 -8.91 3.22
N GLY A 114 -0.01 -9.83 4.05
CA GLY A 114 -0.01 -11.26 3.75
C GLY A 114 -0.79 -11.63 2.49
N ARG A 115 -1.90 -10.93 2.19
CA ARG A 115 -2.68 -11.13 0.96
C ARG A 115 -2.04 -10.52 -0.28
N ALA A 116 -1.41 -9.36 -0.14
CA ALA A 116 -0.86 -8.60 -1.27
C ALA A 116 0.57 -9.04 -1.65
N TYR A 117 1.32 -9.65 -0.73
CA TYR A 117 2.70 -10.04 -0.91
C TYR A 117 2.89 -11.54 -0.65
N PRO A 118 2.98 -12.39 -1.69
CA PRO A 118 3.09 -13.84 -1.54
C PRO A 118 4.29 -14.29 -0.69
N GLU A 119 5.41 -13.57 -0.79
CA GLU A 119 6.66 -13.87 -0.08
C GLU A 119 6.79 -13.16 1.27
N PHE A 120 5.69 -12.64 1.81
CA PHE A 120 5.71 -11.95 3.11
C PHE A 120 6.23 -12.85 4.24
N GLY A 121 5.87 -14.13 4.24
CA GLY A 121 6.36 -15.10 5.23
C GLY A 121 7.88 -15.28 5.18
N THR A 122 8.44 -15.41 3.98
CA THR A 122 9.89 -15.52 3.75
C THR A 122 10.62 -14.27 4.20
N TRP A 123 10.08 -13.10 3.87
CA TRP A 123 10.62 -11.83 4.35
C TRP A 123 10.55 -11.71 5.87
N LEU A 124 9.44 -12.09 6.48
CA LEU A 124 9.24 -12.03 7.94
C LEU A 124 10.21 -12.94 8.69
N ALA A 125 10.50 -14.12 8.16
CA ALA A 125 11.52 -15.02 8.72
C ALA A 125 12.91 -14.35 8.74
N SER A 126 13.29 -13.67 7.65
CA SER A 126 14.53 -12.89 7.59
C SER A 126 14.50 -11.72 8.59
N TYR A 127 13.38 -11.01 8.70
CA TYR A 127 13.22 -9.94 9.69
C TYR A 127 13.43 -10.45 11.12
N MET A 128 12.84 -11.60 11.47
CA MET A 128 13.03 -12.24 12.79
C MET A 128 14.50 -12.62 13.04
N GLN A 129 15.17 -13.16 12.03
CA GLN A 129 16.58 -13.56 12.14
C GLN A 129 17.50 -12.39 12.42
N TYR A 130 17.30 -11.25 11.72
CA TYR A 130 18.16 -10.06 11.82
C TYR A 130 17.70 -9.07 12.90
N SER A 131 16.49 -9.21 13.43
CA SER A 131 15.94 -8.36 14.49
C SER A 131 15.41 -9.17 15.70
N PRO A 132 16.18 -10.13 16.25
CA PRO A 132 15.68 -11.01 17.32
C PRO A 132 15.33 -10.24 18.59
N ARG A 133 15.97 -9.10 18.82
CA ARG A 133 15.74 -8.21 19.97
C ARG A 133 14.92 -6.97 19.62
N GLY A 134 14.37 -6.88 18.40
CA GLY A 134 13.64 -5.70 17.96
C GLY A 134 14.54 -4.53 17.51
N THR A 135 15.75 -4.80 17.04
CA THR A 135 16.70 -3.77 16.59
C THR A 135 16.14 -2.84 15.52
N PHE A 136 15.26 -3.38 14.66
CA PHE A 136 14.59 -2.63 13.59
C PHE A 136 13.15 -2.24 13.92
N ASP A 137 12.71 -2.47 15.17
CA ASP A 137 11.37 -2.06 15.58
C ASP A 137 11.30 -0.53 15.73
N ASN A 138 10.20 0.02 15.26
CA ASN A 138 9.86 1.43 15.35
C ASN A 138 8.34 1.59 15.25
N SER A 139 7.83 2.80 15.40
CA SER A 139 6.39 3.07 15.33
C SER A 139 5.72 2.60 14.04
N PHE A 140 6.44 2.59 12.93
CA PHE A 140 5.93 2.07 11.65
C PHE A 140 5.78 0.53 11.70
N SER A 141 6.83 -0.20 12.10
CA SER A 141 6.79 -1.67 12.20
C SER A 141 5.78 -2.14 13.26
N GLU A 142 5.62 -1.38 14.36
CA GLU A 142 4.61 -1.63 15.38
C GLU A 142 3.19 -1.45 14.85
N ARG A 143 2.92 -0.37 14.10
CA ARG A 143 1.63 -0.13 13.43
C ARG A 143 1.29 -1.24 12.44
N LEU A 144 2.28 -1.77 11.73
CA LEU A 144 2.12 -2.91 10.82
C LEU A 144 1.95 -4.25 11.56
N GLY A 145 2.12 -4.30 12.87
CA GLY A 145 1.98 -5.52 13.67
C GLY A 145 3.10 -6.55 13.47
N LEU A 146 4.25 -6.17 12.90
CA LEU A 146 5.34 -7.09 12.56
C LEU A 146 5.87 -7.82 13.80
N ARG A 147 6.10 -7.09 14.90
CA ARG A 147 6.58 -7.68 16.15
C ARG A 147 5.59 -8.67 16.77
N THR A 148 4.29 -8.38 16.69
CA THR A 148 3.23 -9.29 17.15
C THR A 148 3.24 -10.58 16.36
N LEU A 149 3.33 -10.50 15.03
CA LEU A 149 3.46 -11.66 14.16
C LEU A 149 4.69 -12.50 14.49
N CYS A 150 5.85 -11.87 14.69
CA CYS A 150 7.08 -12.55 15.07
C CYS A 150 6.91 -13.34 16.38
N LYS A 151 6.27 -12.75 17.39
CA LYS A 151 6.01 -13.43 18.67
C LYS A 151 5.07 -14.61 18.50
N LEU A 152 4.01 -14.49 17.70
CA LEU A 152 3.06 -15.56 17.43
C LEU A 152 3.74 -16.75 16.72
N ILE A 153 4.55 -16.49 15.71
CA ILE A 153 5.30 -17.53 14.98
C ILE A 153 6.32 -18.19 15.90
N GLY A 154 7.06 -17.43 16.69
CA GLY A 154 8.02 -17.98 17.65
C GLY A 154 7.37 -18.87 18.72
N ALA A 155 6.18 -18.51 19.20
CA ALA A 155 5.44 -19.31 20.16
C ALA A 155 4.89 -20.62 19.57
N VAL A 156 4.54 -20.64 18.29
CA VAL A 156 4.14 -21.87 17.57
C VAL A 156 5.32 -22.81 17.43
N ASN A 157 6.46 -22.32 16.94
CA ASN A 157 7.67 -23.13 16.72
C ASN A 157 8.29 -23.65 18.03
N ALA A 158 8.04 -23.03 19.16
CA ALA A 158 8.51 -23.51 20.47
C ALA A 158 7.64 -24.64 21.06
N ARG A 159 6.50 -24.95 20.48
CA ARG A 159 5.56 -26.00 20.90
C ARG A 159 5.62 -27.26 20.03
N THR A 160 6.35 -27.21 18.93
CA THR A 160 6.66 -28.33 18.02
C THR A 160 8.05 -28.86 18.29
#